data_76aa6fb45469426fc68ed119c8b251b3
#
_entry.id   76aa6fb45469426fc68ed119c8b251b3
#
_cell.length_a   1.000
_cell.length_b   1.000
_cell.length_c   1.000
_cell.angle_alpha   90.00
_cell.angle_beta   90.00
_cell.angle_gamma   90.00
#
_symmetry.space_group_name_H-M   'P 1'
#
loop_
_entity.id
_entity.type
_entity.pdbx_description
1 polymer ?
#
loop_
_entity_poly.entity_id
_entity_poly.type
_entity_poly.pdbx_seq_one_letter_code
_entity_poly.pdbx_strand_id
1 'polypeptide(L)'
;MLKVAIVGASGYTGATLAKLIANHPSLALAGCYVSAGSADAHTPLSQLYPELLGLVDQPLQPLTHEALAALGQQAQAVCLATDHQVSAELAPALLAQGMTVFDLSGGHRFADPTIYPQHYGFSHPSPELLSDAVYGLAEWAGTALADAALIAVPGCYPTAALTALKPLAQHGLIAGVPVINAVSGVSGAGRKASLNSSFCQVSLTPYGVLGHRHQPEIESQLGHAVVFTPHLGAFKRGILATITVPVSADCTEATLSEAYGCYDDSAVVHCLPAGQWPKVDDVAGSDRCLLAWKLDSERQVLVVASAIDNLMKGAASQALQCILIRFGLGGEA
;
A
#
# COMPACT_ATOMS: atom_id res chain seq x y z
N MET A 1 15.47 6.65 -19.13
CA MET A 1 14.92 6.64 -17.77
C MET A 1 13.46 7.07 -17.82
N LEU A 2 12.59 6.28 -17.22
CA LEU A 2 11.17 6.60 -17.07
C LEU A 2 11.01 7.80 -16.13
N LYS A 3 10.31 8.83 -16.58
CA LYS A 3 10.04 10.04 -15.77
C LYS A 3 8.74 9.85 -14.98
N VAL A 4 8.85 9.97 -13.67
CA VAL A 4 7.74 9.80 -12.71
C VAL A 4 7.53 11.08 -11.94
N ALA A 5 6.30 11.57 -11.87
CA ALA A 5 5.89 12.68 -11.01
C ALA A 5 5.20 12.17 -9.75
N ILE A 6 5.29 12.91 -8.65
CA ILE A 6 4.61 12.60 -7.40
C ILE A 6 3.73 13.77 -7.00
N VAL A 7 2.43 13.54 -6.82
CA VAL A 7 1.48 14.48 -6.23
C VAL A 7 1.22 14.08 -4.78
N GLY A 8 1.35 15.01 -3.83
CA GLY A 8 1.34 14.74 -2.40
C GLY A 8 2.73 14.40 -1.84
N ALA A 9 3.78 14.93 -2.47
CA ALA A 9 5.17 14.61 -2.16
C ALA A 9 5.62 15.04 -0.75
N SER A 10 4.97 16.02 -0.12
CA SER A 10 5.29 16.46 1.25
C SER A 10 4.82 15.49 2.34
N GLY A 11 3.98 14.51 2.03
CA GLY A 11 3.56 13.45 2.95
C GLY A 11 4.65 12.38 3.15
N TYR A 12 4.55 11.58 4.22
CA TYR A 12 5.53 10.51 4.49
C TYR A 12 5.66 9.52 3.33
N THR A 13 4.56 9.08 2.75
CA THR A 13 4.54 8.16 1.62
C THR A 13 5.16 8.79 0.37
N GLY A 14 4.78 10.04 0.05
CA GLY A 14 5.31 10.75 -1.11
C GLY A 14 6.82 11.00 -1.01
N ALA A 15 7.31 11.42 0.17
CA ALA A 15 8.75 11.61 0.41
C ALA A 15 9.53 10.28 0.35
N THR A 16 8.96 9.20 0.91
CA THR A 16 9.56 7.85 0.81
C THR A 16 9.65 7.39 -0.65
N LEU A 17 8.59 7.61 -1.42
CA LEU A 17 8.56 7.24 -2.86
C LEU A 17 9.55 8.10 -3.67
N ALA A 18 9.66 9.40 -3.38
CA ALA A 18 10.64 10.28 -4.01
C ALA A 18 12.08 9.77 -3.81
N LYS A 19 12.39 9.32 -2.58
CA LYS A 19 13.68 8.68 -2.27
C LYS A 19 13.93 7.42 -3.09
N LEU A 20 12.92 6.55 -3.19
CA LEU A 20 13.02 5.29 -3.94
C LEU A 20 13.23 5.55 -5.44
N ILE A 21 12.45 6.45 -6.03
CA ILE A 21 12.58 6.81 -7.45
C ILE A 21 13.95 7.44 -7.73
N ALA A 22 14.43 8.35 -6.88
CA ALA A 22 15.71 9.02 -7.08
C ALA A 22 16.91 8.07 -6.98
N ASN A 23 16.78 6.97 -6.23
CA ASN A 23 17.84 5.95 -6.12
C ASN A 23 17.74 4.86 -7.21
N HIS A 24 16.68 4.81 -8.00
CA HIS A 24 16.52 3.73 -8.97
C HIS A 24 17.17 4.06 -10.32
N PRO A 25 18.04 3.19 -10.87
CA PRO A 25 18.85 3.51 -12.05
C PRO A 25 18.01 3.76 -13.32
N SER A 26 16.82 3.16 -13.43
CA SER A 26 15.95 3.27 -14.62
C SER A 26 14.89 4.35 -14.49
N LEU A 27 14.79 5.04 -13.35
CA LEU A 27 13.76 6.05 -13.07
C LEU A 27 14.37 7.45 -12.96
N ALA A 28 13.55 8.48 -13.22
CA ALA A 28 13.88 9.87 -13.00
C ALA A 28 12.69 10.58 -12.35
N LEU A 29 12.93 11.32 -11.26
CA LEU A 29 11.91 12.11 -10.62
C LEU A 29 11.65 13.39 -11.44
N ALA A 30 10.50 13.45 -12.12
CA ALA A 30 10.12 14.57 -12.99
C ALA A 30 9.68 15.80 -12.19
N GLY A 31 9.06 15.60 -11.03
CA GLY A 31 8.61 16.68 -10.15
C GLY A 31 7.91 16.16 -8.90
N CYS A 32 8.00 16.97 -7.85
CA CYS A 32 7.31 16.77 -6.56
C CYS A 32 6.26 17.85 -6.39
N TYR A 33 4.99 17.44 -6.35
CA TYR A 33 3.86 18.38 -6.30
C TYR A 33 3.12 18.31 -4.96
N VAL A 34 2.61 19.46 -4.56
CA VAL A 34 1.70 19.65 -3.41
C VAL A 34 0.45 20.39 -3.88
N SER A 35 -0.62 20.44 -3.07
CA SER A 35 -1.80 21.24 -3.41
C SER A 35 -1.42 22.70 -3.64
N ALA A 36 -2.14 23.40 -4.51
CA ALA A 36 -1.84 24.81 -4.88
C ALA A 36 -1.79 25.74 -3.66
N GLY A 37 -2.59 25.46 -2.62
CA GLY A 37 -2.61 26.24 -1.37
C GLY A 37 -1.75 25.67 -0.25
N SER A 38 -0.84 24.72 -0.52
CA SER A 38 0.00 24.11 0.49
C SER A 38 1.01 25.10 1.08
N ALA A 39 1.14 25.11 2.40
CA ALA A 39 2.21 25.86 3.08
C ALA A 39 3.62 25.34 2.76
N ASP A 40 3.73 24.10 2.28
CA ASP A 40 5.01 23.49 1.89
C ASP A 40 5.40 23.86 0.44
N ALA A 41 4.57 24.58 -0.33
CA ALA A 41 4.89 25.00 -1.69
C ALA A 41 6.19 25.81 -1.74
N HIS A 42 7.01 25.54 -2.76
CA HIS A 42 8.35 26.11 -2.99
C HIS A 42 9.43 25.73 -1.96
N THR A 43 9.10 24.95 -0.93
CA THR A 43 10.06 24.42 0.02
C THR A 43 10.80 23.24 -0.62
N PRO A 44 12.13 23.14 -0.58
CA PRO A 44 12.86 21.94 -0.98
C PRO A 44 12.40 20.71 -0.18
N LEU A 45 12.21 19.57 -0.85
CA LEU A 45 11.78 18.36 -0.15
C LEU A 45 12.80 17.93 0.92
N SER A 46 14.10 18.13 0.65
CA SER A 46 15.18 17.89 1.60
C SER A 46 15.17 18.79 2.84
N GLN A 47 14.51 19.96 2.77
CA GLN A 47 14.32 20.81 3.95
C GLN A 47 13.25 20.24 4.89
N LEU A 48 12.22 19.56 4.36
CA LEU A 48 11.23 18.86 5.16
C LEU A 48 11.74 17.52 5.69
N TYR A 49 12.62 16.87 4.91
CA TYR A 49 13.18 15.55 5.17
C TYR A 49 14.69 15.58 4.96
N PRO A 50 15.48 15.96 6.01
CA PRO A 50 16.94 16.12 5.89
C PRO A 50 17.70 14.91 5.37
N GLU A 51 17.14 13.70 5.51
CA GLU A 51 17.70 12.47 4.96
C GLU A 51 17.66 12.41 3.42
N LEU A 52 17.01 13.38 2.77
CA LEU A 52 16.96 13.52 1.30
C LEU A 52 17.98 14.56 0.76
N LEU A 53 18.77 15.19 1.64
CA LEU A 53 19.73 16.20 1.24
C LEU A 53 20.76 15.62 0.27
N GLY A 54 20.96 16.31 -0.85
CA GLY A 54 21.84 15.85 -1.93
C GLY A 54 21.23 14.77 -2.83
N LEU A 55 20.05 14.25 -2.51
CA LEU A 55 19.34 13.26 -3.31
C LEU A 55 18.08 13.85 -3.98
N VAL A 56 17.23 14.54 -3.21
CA VAL A 56 15.99 15.18 -3.69
C VAL A 56 15.89 16.60 -3.13
N ASP A 57 16.66 17.53 -3.70
CA ASP A 57 16.71 18.93 -3.27
C ASP A 57 15.75 19.84 -4.07
N GLN A 58 15.01 19.29 -5.03
CA GLN A 58 14.07 20.08 -5.81
C GLN A 58 12.94 20.65 -4.94
N PRO A 59 12.47 21.88 -5.22
CA PRO A 59 11.37 22.48 -4.50
C PRO A 59 10.05 21.78 -4.81
N LEU A 60 9.19 21.71 -3.82
CA LEU A 60 7.81 21.26 -3.98
C LEU A 60 7.03 22.26 -4.84
N GLN A 61 6.48 21.79 -5.95
CA GLN A 61 5.74 22.61 -6.88
C GLN A 61 4.25 22.64 -6.51
N PRO A 62 3.58 23.81 -6.49
CA PRO A 62 2.15 23.86 -6.35
C PRO A 62 1.48 23.27 -7.60
N LEU A 63 0.58 22.31 -7.41
CA LEU A 63 -0.21 21.74 -8.50
C LEU A 63 -1.34 22.69 -8.87
N THR A 64 -1.01 23.72 -9.67
CA THR A 64 -2.00 24.62 -10.27
C THR A 64 -2.70 23.93 -11.44
N HIS A 65 -3.76 24.54 -11.95
CA HIS A 65 -4.46 24.03 -13.13
C HIS A 65 -3.53 23.95 -14.35
N GLU A 66 -2.64 24.93 -14.53
CA GLU A 66 -1.65 24.98 -15.60
C GLU A 66 -0.58 23.88 -15.42
N ALA A 67 -0.10 23.68 -14.19
CA ALA A 67 0.86 22.61 -13.88
C ALA A 67 0.26 21.23 -14.15
N LEU A 68 -1.00 21.02 -13.73
CA LEU A 68 -1.73 19.78 -14.00
C LEU A 68 -1.88 19.53 -15.52
N ALA A 69 -2.26 20.56 -16.28
CA ALA A 69 -2.46 20.48 -17.73
C ALA A 69 -1.16 20.17 -18.49
N ALA A 70 0.00 20.56 -17.96
CA ALA A 70 1.30 20.35 -18.58
C ALA A 70 2.03 19.08 -18.11
N LEU A 71 1.48 18.34 -17.14
CA LEU A 71 2.21 17.27 -16.45
C LEU A 71 2.56 16.10 -17.39
N GLY A 72 1.65 15.73 -18.30
CA GLY A 72 1.87 14.67 -19.27
C GLY A 72 2.97 14.96 -20.32
N GLN A 73 3.39 16.22 -20.47
CA GLN A 73 4.55 16.60 -21.29
C GLN A 73 5.88 16.37 -20.55
N GLN A 74 5.83 16.26 -19.22
CA GLN A 74 7.01 16.19 -18.35
C GLN A 74 7.27 14.77 -17.84
N ALA A 75 6.23 13.95 -17.68
CA ALA A 75 6.31 12.61 -17.10
C ALA A 75 5.40 11.63 -17.83
N GLN A 76 5.79 10.36 -17.88
CA GLN A 76 5.00 9.25 -18.39
C GLN A 76 4.11 8.61 -17.31
N ALA A 77 4.52 8.72 -16.05
CA ALA A 77 3.82 8.16 -14.93
C ALA A 77 3.64 9.18 -13.82
N VAL A 78 2.56 9.06 -13.07
CA VAL A 78 2.28 9.89 -11.90
C VAL A 78 1.82 9.03 -10.73
N CYS A 79 2.36 9.32 -9.54
CA CYS A 79 1.94 8.70 -8.30
C CYS A 79 1.11 9.70 -7.48
N LEU A 80 -0.11 9.31 -7.12
CA LEU A 80 -1.02 10.10 -6.31
C LEU A 80 -0.93 9.64 -4.85
N ALA A 81 -0.24 10.41 -4.01
CA ALA A 81 -0.11 10.21 -2.56
C ALA A 81 -0.93 11.26 -1.82
N THR A 82 -2.17 11.49 -2.26
CA THR A 82 -3.10 12.51 -1.77
C THR A 82 -4.28 11.90 -1.01
N ASP A 83 -5.19 12.74 -0.53
CA ASP A 83 -6.46 12.27 0.02
C ASP A 83 -7.28 11.56 -1.07
N HIS A 84 -8.14 10.62 -0.65
CA HIS A 84 -8.87 9.71 -1.55
C HIS A 84 -9.72 10.44 -2.59
N GLN A 85 -10.49 11.44 -2.17
CA GLN A 85 -11.31 12.23 -3.06
C GLN A 85 -10.46 13.04 -4.05
N VAL A 86 -9.35 13.63 -3.60
CA VAL A 86 -8.42 14.39 -4.45
C VAL A 86 -7.80 13.50 -5.52
N SER A 87 -7.38 12.28 -5.17
CA SER A 87 -6.88 11.33 -6.16
C SER A 87 -7.96 10.98 -7.19
N ALA A 88 -9.20 10.74 -6.75
CA ALA A 88 -10.31 10.43 -7.64
C ALA A 88 -10.65 11.58 -8.60
N GLU A 89 -10.51 12.84 -8.15
CA GLU A 89 -10.72 14.04 -8.96
C GLU A 89 -9.59 14.30 -9.98
N LEU A 90 -8.34 13.94 -9.63
CA LEU A 90 -7.18 14.19 -10.50
C LEU A 90 -6.98 13.11 -11.57
N ALA A 91 -7.31 11.87 -11.28
CA ALA A 91 -7.02 10.73 -12.15
C ALA A 91 -7.56 10.89 -13.59
N PRO A 92 -8.81 11.35 -13.84
CA PRO A 92 -9.32 11.50 -15.20
C PRO A 92 -8.50 12.43 -16.08
N ALA A 93 -8.08 13.58 -15.53
CA ALA A 93 -7.30 14.57 -16.27
C ALA A 93 -5.88 14.09 -16.58
N LEU A 94 -5.30 13.24 -15.73
CA LEU A 94 -3.97 12.66 -15.91
C LEU A 94 -4.01 11.52 -16.94
N LEU A 95 -5.02 10.66 -16.86
CA LEU A 95 -5.26 9.59 -17.85
C LEU A 95 -5.51 10.15 -19.24
N ALA A 96 -6.29 11.26 -19.35
CA ALA A 96 -6.55 11.93 -20.63
C ALA A 96 -5.29 12.51 -21.29
N GLN A 97 -4.21 12.73 -20.54
CA GLN A 97 -2.90 13.12 -21.05
C GLN A 97 -2.02 11.92 -21.45
N GLY A 98 -2.55 10.70 -21.39
CA GLY A 98 -1.83 9.47 -21.72
C GLY A 98 -0.85 9.00 -20.65
N MET A 99 -0.97 9.52 -19.44
CA MET A 99 -0.11 9.11 -18.32
C MET A 99 -0.60 7.80 -17.68
N THR A 100 0.33 7.00 -17.18
CA THR A 100 -0.02 5.91 -16.26
C THR A 100 -0.14 6.47 -14.84
N VAL A 101 -1.28 6.21 -14.19
CA VAL A 101 -1.61 6.72 -12.84
C VAL A 101 -1.46 5.60 -11.81
N PHE A 102 -0.64 5.83 -10.79
CA PHE A 102 -0.50 4.96 -9.62
C PHE A 102 -1.16 5.67 -8.42
N ASP A 103 -2.34 5.23 -8.05
CA ASP A 103 -3.09 5.81 -6.93
C ASP A 103 -2.77 5.09 -5.63
N LEU A 104 -1.99 5.73 -4.75
CA LEU A 104 -1.65 5.21 -3.43
C LEU A 104 -2.75 5.49 -2.40
N SER A 105 -3.79 6.22 -2.80
CA SER A 105 -4.97 6.47 -1.98
C SER A 105 -5.98 5.32 -2.06
N GLY A 106 -7.13 5.46 -1.44
CA GLY A 106 -8.25 4.53 -1.60
C GLY A 106 -9.21 4.89 -2.74
N GLY A 107 -8.88 5.89 -3.58
CA GLY A 107 -9.80 6.45 -4.57
C GLY A 107 -10.26 5.47 -5.66
N HIS A 108 -9.48 4.44 -5.97
CA HIS A 108 -9.78 3.54 -7.10
C HIS A 108 -9.67 2.05 -6.73
N ARG A 109 -9.77 1.68 -5.43
CA ARG A 109 -9.57 0.29 -4.97
C ARG A 109 -10.76 -0.64 -5.16
N PHE A 110 -11.93 -0.09 -5.47
CA PHE A 110 -13.17 -0.85 -5.58
C PHE A 110 -13.85 -0.60 -6.92
N ALA A 111 -14.34 -1.66 -7.55
CA ALA A 111 -15.16 -1.54 -8.75
C ALA A 111 -16.59 -1.04 -8.44
N ASP A 112 -17.10 -1.31 -7.23
CA ASP A 112 -18.42 -0.86 -6.79
C ASP A 112 -18.36 0.58 -6.25
N PRO A 113 -18.97 1.57 -6.94
CA PRO A 113 -18.96 2.96 -6.51
C PRO A 113 -19.74 3.23 -5.19
N THR A 114 -20.61 2.31 -4.76
CA THR A 114 -21.40 2.48 -3.54
C THR A 114 -20.59 2.35 -2.27
N ILE A 115 -19.41 1.77 -2.35
CA ILE A 115 -18.45 1.65 -1.24
C ILE A 115 -17.91 3.01 -0.79
N TYR A 116 -17.74 3.97 -1.73
CA TYR A 116 -17.11 5.26 -1.44
C TYR A 116 -17.92 6.12 -0.48
N PRO A 117 -19.22 6.38 -0.67
CA PRO A 117 -19.99 7.14 0.32
C PRO A 117 -20.09 6.44 1.68
N GLN A 118 -20.08 5.11 1.73
CA GLN A 118 -20.21 4.36 2.97
C GLN A 118 -18.94 4.37 3.83
N HIS A 119 -17.76 4.23 3.19
CA HIS A 119 -16.49 4.00 3.88
C HIS A 119 -15.47 5.13 3.70
N TYR A 120 -15.65 6.01 2.71
CA TYR A 120 -14.73 7.09 2.38
C TYR A 120 -15.35 8.48 2.50
N GLY A 121 -16.69 8.58 2.63
CA GLY A 121 -17.39 9.83 2.89
C GLY A 121 -17.56 10.73 1.66
N PHE A 122 -17.36 10.22 0.43
CA PHE A 122 -17.59 10.97 -0.81
C PHE A 122 -18.22 10.07 -1.89
N SER A 123 -18.98 10.66 -2.81
CA SER A 123 -19.42 9.99 -4.03
C SER A 123 -18.32 10.07 -5.07
N HIS A 124 -17.98 8.93 -5.70
CA HIS A 124 -16.89 8.89 -6.66
C HIS A 124 -17.19 9.77 -7.89
N PRO A 125 -16.29 10.72 -8.25
CA PRO A 125 -16.55 11.69 -9.33
C PRO A 125 -16.55 11.05 -10.73
N SER A 126 -15.86 9.93 -10.90
CA SER A 126 -15.68 9.22 -12.17
C SER A 126 -15.83 7.70 -11.98
N PRO A 127 -17.06 7.22 -11.67
CA PRO A 127 -17.28 5.81 -11.35
C PRO A 127 -16.98 4.86 -12.55
N GLU A 128 -17.00 5.37 -13.77
CA GLU A 128 -16.64 4.65 -14.99
C GLU A 128 -15.19 4.18 -15.02
N LEU A 129 -14.28 4.86 -14.30
CA LEU A 129 -12.87 4.46 -14.23
C LEU A 129 -12.61 3.29 -13.26
N LEU A 130 -13.57 2.98 -12.40
CA LEU A 130 -13.37 1.99 -11.34
C LEU A 130 -13.22 0.57 -11.88
N SER A 131 -13.89 0.26 -12.99
CA SER A 131 -13.76 -1.04 -13.65
C SER A 131 -12.41 -1.24 -14.35
N ASP A 132 -11.74 -0.16 -14.72
CA ASP A 132 -10.46 -0.18 -15.45
C ASP A 132 -9.25 -0.15 -14.50
N ALA A 133 -9.49 0.16 -13.23
CA ALA A 133 -8.44 0.21 -12.23
C ALA A 133 -7.94 -1.18 -11.86
N VAL A 134 -6.64 -1.43 -12.03
CA VAL A 134 -6.00 -2.69 -11.60
C VAL A 134 -5.54 -2.56 -10.16
N TYR A 135 -5.93 -3.52 -9.32
CA TYR A 135 -5.47 -3.56 -7.93
C TYR A 135 -4.01 -4.02 -7.85
N GLY A 136 -3.13 -3.11 -7.43
CA GLY A 136 -1.68 -3.25 -7.50
C GLY A 136 -1.04 -3.96 -6.32
N LEU A 137 -1.58 -5.12 -5.88
CA LEU A 137 -0.85 -6.03 -5.01
C LEU A 137 0.13 -6.83 -5.89
N ALA A 138 1.39 -6.37 -5.98
CA ALA A 138 2.33 -6.72 -7.04
C ALA A 138 2.49 -8.24 -7.24
N GLU A 139 2.58 -9.01 -6.16
CA GLU A 139 2.74 -10.47 -6.21
C GLU A 139 1.49 -11.19 -6.73
N TRP A 140 0.32 -10.53 -6.75
CA TRP A 140 -0.97 -11.12 -7.12
C TRP A 140 -1.65 -10.46 -8.32
N ALA A 141 -1.16 -9.32 -8.75
CA ALA A 141 -1.76 -8.59 -9.87
C ALA A 141 -1.41 -9.22 -11.23
N GLY A 142 -0.37 -10.04 -11.30
CA GLY A 142 0.01 -10.79 -12.48
C GLY A 142 0.24 -9.90 -13.71
N THR A 143 -0.16 -10.41 -14.89
CA THR A 143 -0.02 -9.71 -16.18
C THR A 143 -0.94 -8.50 -16.32
N ALA A 144 -1.97 -8.36 -15.47
CA ALA A 144 -2.89 -7.23 -15.54
C ALA A 144 -2.19 -5.87 -15.33
N LEU A 145 -1.09 -5.84 -14.56
CA LEU A 145 -0.29 -4.63 -14.39
C LEU A 145 0.42 -4.17 -15.66
N ALA A 146 0.79 -5.08 -16.55
CA ALA A 146 1.62 -4.77 -17.71
C ALA A 146 0.98 -3.74 -18.66
N ASP A 147 -0.35 -3.75 -18.78
CA ASP A 147 -1.10 -2.89 -19.70
C ASP A 147 -1.96 -1.84 -18.97
N ALA A 148 -1.96 -1.82 -17.64
CA ALA A 148 -2.82 -0.96 -16.85
C ALA A 148 -2.47 0.53 -17.02
N ALA A 149 -3.47 1.37 -17.29
CA ALA A 149 -3.32 2.82 -17.28
C ALA A 149 -3.58 3.41 -15.88
N LEU A 150 -4.41 2.75 -15.07
CA LEU A 150 -4.75 3.15 -13.70
C LEU A 150 -4.49 1.98 -12.76
N ILE A 151 -3.59 2.18 -11.81
CA ILE A 151 -3.20 1.17 -10.82
C ILE A 151 -3.58 1.67 -9.42
N ALA A 152 -4.47 0.96 -8.74
CA ALA A 152 -4.83 1.22 -7.37
C ALA A 152 -3.89 0.48 -6.41
N VAL A 153 -2.93 1.19 -5.84
CA VAL A 153 -1.96 0.61 -4.89
C VAL A 153 -2.68 0.27 -3.58
N PRO A 154 -2.51 -0.96 -3.04
CA PRO A 154 -3.16 -1.40 -1.82
C PRO A 154 -2.94 -0.51 -0.61
N GLY A 155 -3.88 -0.52 0.35
CA GLY A 155 -3.63 0.00 1.68
C GLY A 155 -2.60 -0.82 2.46
N CYS A 156 -1.95 -0.20 3.44
CA CYS A 156 -0.88 -0.88 4.18
C CYS A 156 -1.37 -2.11 4.97
N TYR A 157 -2.50 -2.03 5.64
CA TYR A 157 -3.10 -3.20 6.32
C TYR A 157 -3.60 -4.26 5.32
N PRO A 158 -4.30 -3.90 4.22
CA PRO A 158 -4.63 -4.86 3.16
C PRO A 158 -3.41 -5.56 2.58
N THR A 159 -2.30 -4.86 2.35
CA THR A 159 -1.05 -5.48 1.90
C THR A 159 -0.59 -6.56 2.87
N ALA A 160 -0.49 -6.26 4.18
CA ALA A 160 -0.07 -7.23 5.18
C ALA A 160 -1.02 -8.44 5.27
N ALA A 161 -2.33 -8.17 5.28
CA ALA A 161 -3.35 -9.22 5.44
C ALA A 161 -3.49 -10.10 4.19
N LEU A 162 -3.55 -9.49 3.01
CA LEU A 162 -3.74 -10.22 1.75
C LEU A 162 -2.52 -11.05 1.37
N THR A 163 -1.31 -10.56 1.63
CA THR A 163 -0.09 -11.37 1.42
C THR A 163 -0.12 -12.64 2.28
N ALA A 164 -0.68 -12.58 3.48
CA ALA A 164 -0.84 -13.76 4.34
C ALA A 164 -2.02 -14.66 3.93
N LEU A 165 -3.14 -14.11 3.47
CA LEU A 165 -4.40 -14.85 3.31
C LEU A 165 -4.66 -15.34 1.88
N LYS A 166 -4.15 -14.66 0.84
CA LYS A 166 -4.42 -15.06 -0.56
C LYS A 166 -3.91 -16.46 -0.90
N PRO A 167 -2.74 -16.92 -0.44
CA PRO A 167 -2.33 -18.31 -0.65
C PRO A 167 -3.35 -19.31 -0.10
N LEU A 168 -3.89 -19.07 1.09
CA LEU A 168 -4.88 -19.93 1.72
C LEU A 168 -6.22 -19.94 0.98
N ALA A 169 -6.66 -18.75 0.53
CA ALA A 169 -7.89 -18.61 -0.23
C ALA A 169 -7.78 -19.32 -1.60
N GLN A 170 -6.66 -19.15 -2.31
CA GLN A 170 -6.42 -19.80 -3.60
C GLN A 170 -6.43 -21.34 -3.52
N HIS A 171 -5.97 -21.90 -2.39
CA HIS A 171 -5.97 -23.34 -2.16
C HIS A 171 -7.22 -23.85 -1.45
N GLY A 172 -8.25 -23.00 -1.23
CA GLY A 172 -9.49 -23.40 -0.58
C GLY A 172 -9.34 -23.83 0.88
N LEU A 173 -8.30 -23.37 1.56
CA LEU A 173 -7.97 -23.78 2.93
C LEU A 173 -8.74 -23.00 4.00
N ILE A 174 -9.39 -21.89 3.66
CA ILE A 174 -10.16 -21.06 4.59
C ILE A 174 -11.56 -21.67 4.77
N ALA A 175 -11.90 -22.12 6.00
CA ALA A 175 -13.20 -22.75 6.30
C ALA A 175 -14.17 -21.83 7.05
N GLY A 176 -13.72 -20.69 7.55
CA GLY A 176 -14.54 -19.76 8.32
C GLY A 176 -14.10 -18.32 8.14
N VAL A 177 -14.53 -17.43 9.03
CA VAL A 177 -14.19 -16.01 8.97
C VAL A 177 -12.83 -15.76 9.62
N PRO A 178 -11.78 -15.34 8.88
CA PRO A 178 -10.50 -14.97 9.45
C PRO A 178 -10.62 -13.75 10.38
N VAL A 179 -9.95 -13.80 11.52
CA VAL A 179 -9.86 -12.68 12.47
C VAL A 179 -8.48 -12.07 12.38
N ILE A 180 -8.43 -10.80 11.97
CA ILE A 180 -7.20 -10.04 11.73
C ILE A 180 -7.03 -8.99 12.81
N ASN A 181 -6.03 -9.13 13.67
CA ASN A 181 -5.60 -8.09 14.59
C ASN A 181 -4.28 -7.53 14.10
N ALA A 182 -4.25 -6.26 13.72
CA ALA A 182 -3.05 -5.66 13.16
C ALA A 182 -2.66 -4.37 13.89
N VAL A 183 -1.40 -4.24 14.28
CA VAL A 183 -0.83 -3.08 14.95
C VAL A 183 0.01 -2.30 13.95
N SER A 184 -0.28 -0.99 13.79
CA SER A 184 0.50 -0.08 12.95
C SER A 184 1.17 1.01 13.77
N GLY A 185 2.37 1.38 13.36
CA GLY A 185 3.04 2.58 13.86
C GLY A 185 2.30 3.86 13.46
N VAL A 186 2.55 4.95 14.21
CA VAL A 186 1.87 6.25 14.08
C VAL A 186 2.06 6.94 12.73
N SER A 187 3.09 6.62 11.97
CA SER A 187 3.31 7.18 10.63
C SER A 187 2.19 6.85 9.64
N GLY A 188 1.40 5.78 9.91
CA GLY A 188 0.22 5.43 9.13
C GLY A 188 -0.91 6.47 9.20
N ALA A 189 -0.93 7.33 10.22
CA ALA A 189 -1.85 8.45 10.36
C ALA A 189 -1.44 9.69 9.51
N GLY A 190 -0.30 9.64 8.83
CA GLY A 190 0.21 10.74 8.03
C GLY A 190 0.99 11.79 8.84
N ARG A 191 1.44 12.86 8.14
CA ARG A 191 2.31 13.92 8.69
C ARG A 191 1.54 14.95 9.55
N LYS A 192 0.23 15.06 9.35
CA LYS A 192 -0.57 16.05 10.08
C LYS A 192 -0.58 15.71 11.57
N ALA A 193 -0.20 16.68 12.42
CA ALA A 193 -0.23 16.51 13.87
C ALA A 193 -1.65 16.25 14.36
N SER A 194 -1.79 15.28 15.25
CA SER A 194 -3.05 14.95 15.91
C SER A 194 -2.80 14.54 17.36
N LEU A 195 -3.81 14.66 18.20
CA LEU A 195 -3.71 14.28 19.60
C LEU A 195 -3.35 12.79 19.73
N ASN A 196 -3.97 11.93 18.92
CA ASN A 196 -3.75 10.47 18.97
C ASN A 196 -2.33 10.04 18.56
N SER A 197 -1.58 10.88 17.84
CA SER A 197 -0.19 10.62 17.45
C SER A 197 0.81 11.42 18.31
N SER A 198 0.34 12.22 19.26
CA SER A 198 1.22 12.98 20.14
C SER A 198 1.89 12.06 21.18
N PHE A 199 3.16 12.33 21.50
CA PHE A 199 3.99 11.48 22.38
C PHE A 199 3.35 11.17 23.74
N CYS A 200 2.63 12.13 24.34
CA CYS A 200 2.00 11.94 25.64
C CYS A 200 0.66 11.21 25.59
N GLN A 201 0.08 11.01 24.42
CA GLN A 201 -1.24 10.39 24.25
C GLN A 201 -1.18 9.05 23.53
N VAL A 202 -0.14 8.84 22.70
CA VAL A 202 -0.01 7.63 21.92
C VAL A 202 0.12 6.40 22.83
N SER A 203 -0.69 5.39 22.57
CA SER A 203 -0.66 4.11 23.29
C SER A 203 -1.15 3.01 22.36
N LEU A 204 -0.92 1.75 22.75
CA LEU A 204 -1.51 0.61 22.04
C LEU A 204 -3.03 0.62 22.28
N THR A 205 -3.78 0.90 21.20
CA THR A 205 -5.24 0.99 21.28
C THR A 205 -5.90 0.54 19.99
N PRO A 206 -7.01 -0.25 20.04
CA PRO A 206 -7.81 -0.53 18.86
C PRO A 206 -8.56 0.73 18.42
N TYR A 207 -8.78 0.85 17.11
CA TYR A 207 -9.57 1.94 16.53
C TYR A 207 -10.36 1.45 15.32
N GLY A 208 -11.45 2.15 14.96
CA GLY A 208 -12.27 1.79 13.80
C GLY A 208 -12.79 0.35 13.81
N VAL A 209 -13.06 -0.21 15.01
CA VAL A 209 -13.49 -1.60 15.16
C VAL A 209 -14.78 -1.85 14.38
N LEU A 210 -14.80 -2.88 13.52
CA LEU A 210 -15.91 -3.26 12.62
C LEU A 210 -16.36 -2.15 11.64
N GLY A 211 -15.60 -1.06 11.53
CA GLY A 211 -15.95 0.08 10.67
C GLY A 211 -14.76 0.68 9.93
N HIS A 212 -13.59 0.07 9.99
CA HIS A 212 -12.40 0.57 9.31
C HIS A 212 -12.49 0.31 7.80
N ARG A 213 -12.20 1.34 6.98
CA ARG A 213 -12.28 1.30 5.50
C ARG A 213 -11.44 0.22 4.82
N HIS A 214 -10.42 -0.33 5.49
CA HIS A 214 -9.61 -1.42 4.96
C HIS A 214 -10.30 -2.79 5.08
N GLN A 215 -11.34 -2.96 5.92
CA GLN A 215 -12.05 -4.23 6.00
C GLN A 215 -12.72 -4.59 4.66
N PRO A 216 -13.57 -3.74 4.06
CA PRO A 216 -14.16 -4.04 2.75
C PRO A 216 -13.10 -4.18 1.65
N GLU A 217 -11.94 -3.50 1.74
CA GLU A 217 -10.84 -3.68 0.80
C GLU A 217 -10.24 -5.10 0.89
N ILE A 218 -9.99 -5.60 2.11
CA ILE A 218 -9.51 -6.97 2.30
C ILE A 218 -10.53 -7.97 1.80
N GLU A 219 -11.81 -7.80 2.16
CA GLU A 219 -12.90 -8.70 1.77
C GLU A 219 -13.09 -8.78 0.26
N SER A 220 -13.09 -7.65 -0.42
CA SER A 220 -13.25 -7.58 -1.88
C SER A 220 -12.10 -8.27 -2.63
N GLN A 221 -10.87 -8.19 -2.11
CA GLN A 221 -9.69 -8.76 -2.76
C GLN A 221 -9.43 -10.22 -2.35
N LEU A 222 -9.94 -10.64 -1.21
CA LEU A 222 -9.82 -12.01 -0.70
C LEU A 222 -10.95 -12.91 -1.21
N GLY A 223 -12.13 -12.33 -1.46
CA GLY A 223 -13.35 -13.09 -1.76
C GLY A 223 -13.98 -13.76 -0.53
N HIS A 224 -13.57 -13.36 0.67
CA HIS A 224 -14.06 -13.89 1.95
C HIS A 224 -14.36 -12.74 2.92
N ALA A 225 -15.40 -12.88 3.74
CA ALA A 225 -15.62 -12.00 4.86
C ALA A 225 -14.48 -12.13 5.88
N VAL A 226 -14.11 -11.02 6.54
CA VAL A 226 -13.11 -11.02 7.62
C VAL A 226 -13.59 -10.17 8.79
N VAL A 227 -13.05 -10.43 9.97
CA VAL A 227 -13.14 -9.50 11.11
C VAL A 227 -11.80 -8.78 11.22
N PHE A 228 -11.80 -7.47 11.00
CA PHE A 228 -10.58 -6.67 11.03
C PHE A 228 -10.57 -5.68 12.19
N THR A 229 -9.57 -5.77 13.04
CA THR A 229 -9.36 -4.87 14.18
C THR A 229 -7.97 -4.23 14.09
N PRO A 230 -7.86 -3.00 13.55
CA PRO A 230 -6.61 -2.26 13.57
C PRO A 230 -6.29 -1.69 14.95
N HIS A 231 -5.01 -1.62 15.26
CA HIS A 231 -4.48 -1.00 16.47
C HIS A 231 -3.44 0.05 16.11
N LEU A 232 -3.43 1.16 16.82
CA LEU A 232 -2.33 2.12 16.80
C LEU A 232 -1.31 1.69 17.84
N GLY A 233 -0.03 1.58 17.44
CA GLY A 233 1.07 1.27 18.34
C GLY A 233 1.95 2.48 18.60
N ALA A 234 2.57 2.56 19.78
CA ALA A 234 3.45 3.64 20.21
C ALA A 234 4.87 3.50 19.60
N PHE A 235 4.96 3.31 18.28
CA PHE A 235 6.20 3.25 17.52
C PHE A 235 6.03 3.95 16.15
N LYS A 236 7.12 4.28 15.47
CA LYS A 236 7.06 5.14 14.28
C LYS A 236 6.53 4.41 13.04
N ARG A 237 7.10 3.25 12.71
CA ARG A 237 6.92 2.58 11.41
C ARG A 237 6.74 1.09 11.59
N GLY A 238 5.99 0.50 10.67
CA GLY A 238 5.75 -0.91 10.54
C GLY A 238 4.34 -1.33 10.90
N ILE A 239 3.97 -2.52 10.42
CA ILE A 239 2.73 -3.22 10.74
C ILE A 239 3.08 -4.65 11.12
N LEU A 240 2.48 -5.14 12.19
CA LEU A 240 2.39 -6.56 12.51
C LEU A 240 0.91 -6.95 12.49
N ALA A 241 0.53 -7.84 11.58
CA ALA A 241 -0.77 -8.46 11.53
C ALA A 241 -0.69 -9.89 12.11
N THR A 242 -1.51 -10.18 13.11
CA THR A 242 -1.71 -11.54 13.65
C THR A 242 -3.11 -11.99 13.23
N ILE A 243 -3.17 -13.06 12.46
CA ILE A 243 -4.38 -13.51 11.79
C ILE A 243 -4.72 -14.92 12.27
N THR A 244 -5.91 -15.10 12.84
CA THR A 244 -6.45 -16.40 13.21
C THR A 244 -7.42 -16.83 12.13
N VAL A 245 -7.16 -17.96 11.50
CA VAL A 245 -7.91 -18.50 10.36
C VAL A 245 -8.51 -19.85 10.75
N PRO A 246 -9.84 -20.01 10.79
CA PRO A 246 -10.46 -21.32 10.80
C PRO A 246 -10.16 -22.02 9.45
N VAL A 247 -9.57 -23.19 9.49
CA VAL A 247 -9.13 -23.89 8.27
C VAL A 247 -9.87 -25.20 8.05
N SER A 248 -9.88 -25.66 6.79
CA SER A 248 -10.49 -26.93 6.41
C SER A 248 -9.69 -28.13 6.95
N ALA A 249 -10.30 -29.31 6.96
CA ALA A 249 -9.64 -30.55 7.35
C ALA A 249 -8.46 -30.92 6.42
N ASP A 250 -8.46 -30.39 5.19
CA ASP A 250 -7.39 -30.60 4.21
C ASP A 250 -6.16 -29.71 4.48
N CYS A 251 -6.25 -28.79 5.44
CA CYS A 251 -5.14 -27.94 5.83
C CYS A 251 -4.14 -28.73 6.67
N THR A 252 -2.98 -29.00 6.08
CA THR A 252 -1.85 -29.71 6.66
C THR A 252 -0.58 -28.89 6.50
N GLU A 253 0.50 -29.21 7.19
CA GLU A 253 1.80 -28.53 6.96
C GLU A 253 2.27 -28.66 5.51
N ALA A 254 1.97 -29.78 4.83
CA ALA A 254 2.31 -29.98 3.43
C ALA A 254 1.52 -29.05 2.51
N THR A 255 0.18 -28.96 2.67
CA THR A 255 -0.65 -28.07 1.87
C THR A 255 -0.38 -26.59 2.16
N LEU A 256 0.04 -26.24 3.39
CA LEU A 256 0.50 -24.89 3.73
C LEU A 256 1.82 -24.57 3.03
N SER A 257 2.79 -25.49 3.04
CA SER A 257 4.05 -25.30 2.32
C SER A 257 3.83 -25.14 0.81
N GLU A 258 2.90 -25.91 0.23
CA GLU A 258 2.51 -25.75 -1.17
C GLU A 258 1.85 -24.38 -1.43
N ALA A 259 0.90 -23.97 -0.58
CA ALA A 259 0.19 -22.69 -0.72
C ALA A 259 1.15 -21.50 -0.67
N TYR A 260 2.05 -21.48 0.32
CA TYR A 260 3.02 -20.39 0.46
C TYR A 260 4.23 -20.52 -0.47
N GLY A 261 4.42 -21.62 -1.16
CA GLY A 261 5.43 -21.82 -2.21
C GLY A 261 5.32 -20.82 -3.37
N CYS A 262 4.15 -20.14 -3.53
CA CYS A 262 4.01 -19.05 -4.46
C CYS A 262 4.97 -17.86 -4.20
N TYR A 263 5.62 -17.82 -3.04
CA TYR A 263 6.59 -16.78 -2.67
C TYR A 263 8.05 -17.23 -2.69
N ASP A 264 8.35 -18.49 -3.06
CA ASP A 264 9.72 -19.04 -3.01
C ASP A 264 10.72 -18.22 -3.86
N ASP A 265 10.27 -17.70 -5.00
CA ASP A 265 11.08 -16.86 -5.90
C ASP A 265 10.91 -15.35 -5.65
N SER A 266 10.21 -14.96 -4.59
CA SER A 266 9.97 -13.54 -4.29
C SER A 266 11.20 -12.90 -3.67
N ALA A 267 11.62 -11.76 -4.22
CA ALA A 267 12.69 -10.94 -3.62
C ALA A 267 12.25 -10.21 -2.34
N VAL A 268 10.93 -10.06 -2.13
CA VAL A 268 10.40 -9.20 -1.06
C VAL A 268 9.50 -9.92 -0.05
N VAL A 269 8.84 -11.01 -0.42
CA VAL A 269 8.01 -11.80 0.50
C VAL A 269 8.75 -13.06 0.92
N HIS A 270 8.95 -13.23 2.20
CA HIS A 270 9.71 -14.37 2.74
C HIS A 270 8.94 -15.06 3.86
N CYS A 271 8.88 -16.39 3.78
CA CYS A 271 8.37 -17.24 4.84
C CYS A 271 9.51 -17.59 5.81
N LEU A 272 9.32 -17.31 7.09
CA LEU A 272 10.31 -17.62 8.11
C LEU A 272 10.35 -19.11 8.42
N PRO A 273 11.50 -19.64 8.84
CA PRO A 273 11.60 -21.03 9.32
C PRO A 273 10.62 -21.33 10.46
N ALA A 274 10.16 -22.58 10.54
CA ALA A 274 9.23 -23.03 11.59
C ALA A 274 9.73 -22.64 12.99
N GLY A 275 8.83 -22.07 13.80
CA GLY A 275 9.12 -21.60 15.15
C GLY A 275 9.70 -20.20 15.27
N GLN A 276 10.02 -19.54 14.16
CA GLN A 276 10.39 -18.11 14.13
C GLN A 276 9.15 -17.25 13.83
N TRP A 277 9.11 -16.06 14.42
CA TRP A 277 8.01 -15.10 14.22
C TRP A 277 8.56 -13.74 13.81
N PRO A 278 7.91 -13.04 12.86
CA PRO A 278 8.36 -11.74 12.41
C PRO A 278 8.11 -10.66 13.48
N LYS A 279 9.01 -9.68 13.54
CA LYS A 279 8.88 -8.45 14.33
C LYS A 279 8.82 -7.24 13.40
N VAL A 280 8.23 -6.16 13.87
CA VAL A 280 8.21 -4.87 13.16
C VAL A 280 9.64 -4.39 12.82
N ASP A 281 10.57 -4.54 13.76
CA ASP A 281 11.96 -4.10 13.57
C ASP A 281 12.71 -4.88 12.46
N ASP A 282 12.27 -6.10 12.15
CA ASP A 282 12.90 -6.93 11.12
C ASP A 282 12.62 -6.39 9.70
N VAL A 283 11.57 -5.56 9.55
CA VAL A 283 11.10 -5.03 8.26
C VAL A 283 11.13 -3.51 8.16
N ALA A 284 11.32 -2.80 9.27
CA ALA A 284 11.30 -1.34 9.30
C ALA A 284 12.36 -0.75 8.36
N GLY A 285 11.93 0.14 7.45
CA GLY A 285 12.78 0.76 6.43
C GLY A 285 13.09 -0.12 5.21
N SER A 286 12.55 -1.34 5.15
CA SER A 286 12.72 -2.26 4.02
C SER A 286 11.41 -2.47 3.23
N ASP A 287 11.53 -3.01 2.03
CA ASP A 287 10.41 -3.44 1.19
C ASP A 287 9.91 -4.85 1.50
N ARG A 288 10.48 -5.49 2.52
CA ARG A 288 10.18 -6.89 2.85
C ARG A 288 8.80 -7.06 3.49
N CYS A 289 8.20 -8.22 3.19
CA CYS A 289 7.09 -8.80 3.94
C CYS A 289 7.57 -10.13 4.54
N LEU A 290 7.52 -10.27 5.85
CA LEU A 290 7.89 -11.52 6.53
C LEU A 290 6.65 -12.23 7.03
N LEU A 291 6.52 -13.50 6.68
CA LEU A 291 5.41 -14.38 7.05
C LEU A 291 5.88 -15.50 7.96
N ALA A 292 5.03 -15.88 8.90
CA ALA A 292 5.19 -17.11 9.68
C ALA A 292 3.84 -17.66 10.07
N TRP A 293 3.74 -18.96 10.28
CA TRP A 293 2.49 -19.60 10.68
C TRP A 293 2.69 -20.75 11.64
N LYS A 294 1.61 -21.13 12.30
CA LYS A 294 1.50 -22.35 13.08
C LYS A 294 0.10 -22.92 12.94
N LEU A 295 0.01 -24.17 12.57
CA LEU A 295 -1.23 -24.94 12.47
C LEU A 295 -1.53 -25.65 13.80
N ASP A 296 -2.77 -25.55 14.27
CA ASP A 296 -3.37 -26.43 15.26
C ASP A 296 -4.37 -27.34 14.52
N SER A 297 -3.91 -28.52 14.14
CA SER A 297 -4.72 -29.48 13.37
C SER A 297 -5.88 -30.06 14.17
N GLU A 298 -5.76 -30.14 15.50
CA GLU A 298 -6.84 -30.66 16.36
C GLU A 298 -8.03 -29.68 16.41
N ARG A 299 -7.73 -28.37 16.48
CA ARG A 299 -8.76 -27.31 16.52
C ARG A 299 -9.11 -26.79 15.15
N GLN A 300 -8.42 -27.22 14.10
CA GLN A 300 -8.55 -26.70 12.73
C GLN A 300 -8.39 -25.17 12.69
N VAL A 301 -7.37 -24.68 13.33
CA VAL A 301 -7.03 -23.26 13.40
C VAL A 301 -5.59 -23.04 12.95
N LEU A 302 -5.40 -22.09 12.04
CA LEU A 302 -4.11 -21.59 11.62
C LEU A 302 -3.91 -20.18 12.19
N VAL A 303 -2.76 -19.93 12.80
CA VAL A 303 -2.33 -18.58 13.13
C VAL A 303 -1.23 -18.17 12.17
N VAL A 304 -1.44 -17.06 11.46
CA VAL A 304 -0.45 -16.48 10.55
C VAL A 304 -0.05 -15.10 11.05
N ALA A 305 1.24 -14.82 11.09
CA ALA A 305 1.78 -13.48 11.32
C ALA A 305 2.36 -12.92 10.04
N SER A 306 2.09 -11.64 9.76
CA SER A 306 2.63 -10.88 8.62
C SER A 306 3.20 -9.57 9.14
N ALA A 307 4.47 -9.27 8.84
CA ALA A 307 5.11 -8.00 9.17
C ALA A 307 5.59 -7.28 7.92
N ILE A 308 5.32 -5.99 7.84
CA ILE A 308 5.77 -5.08 6.77
C ILE A 308 6.11 -3.71 7.34
N ASP A 309 6.90 -2.91 6.62
CA ASP A 309 6.94 -1.47 6.85
C ASP A 309 5.74 -0.80 6.16
N ASN A 310 4.93 -0.06 6.93
CA ASN A 310 3.69 0.54 6.44
C ASN A 310 3.90 1.65 5.39
N LEU A 311 5.07 2.28 5.33
CA LEU A 311 5.41 3.30 4.34
C LEU A 311 6.20 2.74 3.14
N MET A 312 6.84 1.57 3.30
CA MET A 312 7.56 0.87 2.24
C MET A 312 6.65 -0.16 1.56
N LYS A 313 6.73 -1.44 1.93
CA LYS A 313 5.89 -2.50 1.33
C LYS A 313 4.39 -2.19 1.47
N GLY A 314 3.99 -1.51 2.53
CA GLY A 314 2.62 -1.06 2.73
C GLY A 314 2.17 0.11 1.85
N ALA A 315 3.09 0.78 1.12
CA ALA A 315 2.78 1.95 0.27
C ALA A 315 3.83 2.21 -0.83
N ALA A 316 4.94 2.89 -0.51
CA ALA A 316 5.86 3.44 -1.51
C ALA A 316 6.62 2.36 -2.30
N SER A 317 7.15 1.33 -1.66
CA SER A 317 7.85 0.27 -2.41
C SER A 317 6.88 -0.65 -3.16
N GLN A 318 5.64 -0.82 -2.68
CA GLN A 318 4.58 -1.48 -3.45
C GLN A 318 4.26 -0.70 -4.73
N ALA A 319 4.15 0.63 -4.65
CA ALA A 319 3.97 1.47 -5.83
C ALA A 319 5.17 1.36 -6.78
N LEU A 320 6.40 1.37 -6.26
CA LEU A 320 7.60 1.17 -7.06
C LEU A 320 7.59 -0.18 -7.78
N GLN A 321 7.24 -1.27 -7.10
CA GLN A 321 7.11 -2.60 -7.72
C GLN A 321 6.08 -2.57 -8.88
N CYS A 322 4.93 -1.94 -8.66
CA CYS A 322 3.92 -1.77 -9.72
C CYS A 322 4.46 -0.96 -10.91
N ILE A 323 5.23 0.10 -10.66
CA ILE A 323 5.89 0.89 -11.72
C ILE A 323 6.85 0.00 -12.51
N LEU A 324 7.72 -0.74 -11.83
CA LEU A 324 8.71 -1.60 -12.48
C LEU A 324 8.06 -2.69 -13.32
N ILE A 325 7.01 -3.34 -12.83
CA ILE A 325 6.24 -4.35 -13.57
C ILE A 325 5.55 -3.70 -14.79
N ARG A 326 4.84 -2.58 -14.57
CA ARG A 326 4.08 -1.88 -15.61
C ARG A 326 4.94 -1.46 -16.81
N PHE A 327 6.17 -1.04 -16.55
CA PHE A 327 7.06 -0.56 -17.59
C PHE A 327 8.17 -1.56 -17.99
N GLY A 328 8.09 -2.81 -17.50
CA GLY A 328 9.08 -3.84 -17.82
C GLY A 328 10.50 -3.51 -17.36
N LEU A 329 10.63 -2.80 -16.24
CA LEU A 329 11.91 -2.34 -15.69
C LEU A 329 12.45 -3.25 -14.57
N GLY A 330 11.72 -4.31 -14.22
CA GLY A 330 12.09 -5.30 -13.20
C GLY A 330 12.94 -6.40 -13.81
N GLY A 331 14.21 -6.18 -13.92
CA GLY A 331 15.17 -7.17 -14.46
C GLY A 331 16.46 -7.30 -13.65
N GLU A 332 16.63 -6.57 -12.55
CA GLU A 332 17.72 -6.70 -11.57
C GLU A 332 17.35 -5.82 -10.36
N ALA A 333 16.77 -6.41 -9.32
CA ALA A 333 16.67 -5.81 -7.99
C ALA A 333 17.21 -6.79 -6.97
#